data_f653361abebebe3b8a4aea169c58722b
#
_entry.id   f653361abebebe3b8a4aea169c58722b
#
_cell.length_a   1.000
_cell.length_b   1.000
_cell.length_c   1.000
_cell.angle_alpha   90.00
_cell.angle_beta   90.00
_cell.angle_gamma   90.00
#
_symmetry.space_group_name_H-M   'P 1'
#
loop_
_entity.id
_entity.type
_entity.pdbx_description
1 polymer ?
#
loop_
_entity_poly.entity_id
_entity_poly.type
_entity_poly.pdbx_seq_one_letter_code
_entity_poly.pdbx_strand_id
1 'polypeptide(L)'
;VTGSVGKTTTKQMTYAALSSFGETIKTEGNQNNELGMPRTLMRLESSTEYAVIEMGMSHAGEIDRLARAARPDVGIITCIGVSHIGNLGSQENICKAKLEICNGLPEGAPLVLNYDDKFLRAAKLPAHVKPVWFSLADENADVCALSIRQEEDGMSFVLEDQEEGTFVVKIPAMGKHNVANALAAYCAATRLGLDARKVVRGIGNFEQTGMRQKVVHAGSMDVIEDCYNANPDSMKAALAMFKEFPCKRRFALLGDMLELGDLSREAHEELGRLAAESDLYCLVT
;
A
#
# COMPACT_ATOMS: atom_id res chain seq x y z
N VAL A 1 -9.05 1.34 -3.10
CA VAL A 1 -7.67 1.56 -2.62
C VAL A 1 -6.92 2.43 -3.60
N THR A 2 -6.33 3.52 -3.11
CA THR A 2 -5.39 4.36 -3.88
C THR A 2 -4.16 4.72 -3.03
N GLY A 3 -3.20 5.46 -3.59
CA GLY A 3 -1.97 5.89 -2.95
C GLY A 3 -0.81 5.99 -3.93
N SER A 4 0.29 6.61 -3.53
CA SER A 4 1.49 6.67 -4.40
C SER A 4 2.19 5.32 -4.48
N VAL A 5 2.42 4.66 -3.35
CA VAL A 5 2.94 3.28 -3.24
C VAL A 5 2.03 2.44 -2.32
N GLY A 6 2.18 1.12 -2.33
CA GLY A 6 1.46 0.21 -1.45
C GLY A 6 0.07 -0.24 -1.94
N LYS A 7 -0.53 0.38 -2.96
CA LYS A 7 -1.88 0.07 -3.47
C LYS A 7 -2.13 -1.42 -3.69
N THR A 8 -1.28 -2.05 -4.47
CA THR A 8 -1.47 -3.46 -4.86
C THR A 8 -1.33 -4.41 -3.67
N THR A 9 -0.34 -4.19 -2.83
CA THR A 9 -0.15 -5.01 -1.62
C THR A 9 -1.31 -4.83 -0.64
N THR A 10 -1.74 -3.58 -0.39
CA THR A 10 -2.93 -3.30 0.44
C THR A 10 -4.18 -3.97 -0.14
N LYS A 11 -4.40 -3.86 -1.46
CA LYS A 11 -5.48 -4.57 -2.15
C LYS A 11 -5.43 -6.09 -1.91
N GLN A 12 -4.24 -6.71 -2.02
CA GLN A 12 -4.08 -8.15 -1.82
C GLN A 12 -4.36 -8.56 -0.36
N MET A 13 -3.87 -7.78 0.61
CA MET A 13 -4.11 -8.03 2.03
C MET A 13 -5.60 -7.82 2.38
N THR A 14 -6.24 -6.79 1.84
CA THR A 14 -7.68 -6.55 2.00
C THR A 14 -8.49 -7.68 1.39
N TYR A 15 -8.11 -8.12 0.18
CA TYR A 15 -8.75 -9.26 -0.48
C TYR A 15 -8.63 -10.54 0.37
N ALA A 16 -7.44 -10.85 0.90
CA ALA A 16 -7.24 -12.04 1.73
C ALA A 16 -8.06 -11.98 3.04
N ALA A 17 -8.16 -10.79 3.65
CA ALA A 17 -9.02 -10.57 4.81
C ALA A 17 -10.49 -10.84 4.47
N LEU A 18 -11.03 -10.16 3.45
CA LEU A 18 -12.45 -10.23 3.07
C LEU A 18 -12.87 -11.62 2.55
N SER A 19 -11.99 -12.29 1.80
CA SER A 19 -12.23 -13.65 1.30
C SER A 19 -12.45 -14.68 2.41
N SER A 20 -12.09 -14.38 3.64
CA SER A 20 -12.41 -15.20 4.80
C SER A 20 -13.91 -15.11 5.19
N PHE A 21 -14.61 -14.10 4.74
CA PHE A 21 -16.00 -13.82 5.13
C PHE A 21 -17.02 -14.14 4.03
N GLY A 22 -16.65 -14.00 2.76
CA GLY A 22 -17.55 -14.28 1.65
C GLY A 22 -16.87 -14.22 0.30
N GLU A 23 -17.66 -14.41 -0.74
CA GLU A 23 -17.16 -14.36 -2.11
C GLU A 23 -16.64 -12.95 -2.44
N THR A 24 -15.36 -12.88 -2.76
CA THR A 24 -14.64 -11.62 -2.92
C THR A 24 -13.95 -11.55 -4.27
N ILE A 25 -14.12 -10.45 -4.98
CA ILE A 25 -13.35 -10.13 -6.18
C ILE A 25 -12.35 -9.01 -5.91
N LYS A 26 -11.35 -8.90 -6.76
CA LYS A 26 -10.37 -7.81 -6.71
C LYS A 26 -9.96 -7.36 -8.11
N THR A 27 -9.38 -6.17 -8.19
CA THR A 27 -8.70 -5.70 -9.41
C THR A 27 -7.54 -6.65 -9.75
N GLU A 28 -7.55 -7.21 -10.94
CA GLU A 28 -6.49 -8.08 -11.45
C GLU A 28 -5.32 -7.27 -12.03
N GLY A 29 -4.10 -7.71 -11.75
CA GLY A 29 -2.89 -7.05 -12.25
C GLY A 29 -2.89 -5.55 -11.99
N ASN A 30 -2.71 -4.78 -13.05
CA ASN A 30 -2.73 -3.31 -13.08
C ASN A 30 -3.99 -2.73 -13.74
N GLN A 31 -5.11 -3.43 -13.74
CA GLN A 31 -6.39 -2.97 -14.30
C GLN A 31 -7.05 -1.92 -13.41
N ASN A 32 -6.31 -0.90 -13.01
CA ASN A 32 -6.67 0.10 -12.01
C ASN A 32 -6.97 1.49 -12.57
N ASN A 33 -7.09 1.61 -13.90
CA ASN A 33 -7.40 2.84 -14.63
C ASN A 33 -8.81 2.79 -15.25
N GLU A 34 -9.17 3.82 -16.01
CA GLU A 34 -10.50 3.99 -16.62
C GLU A 34 -10.88 2.87 -17.61
N LEU A 35 -9.92 2.18 -18.19
CA LEU A 35 -10.16 1.03 -19.09
C LEU A 35 -10.16 -0.30 -18.32
N GLY A 36 -9.32 -0.42 -17.31
CA GLY A 36 -9.11 -1.67 -16.55
C GLY A 36 -10.16 -1.89 -15.47
N MET A 37 -10.47 -0.87 -14.67
CA MET A 37 -11.41 -1.02 -13.56
C MET A 37 -12.82 -1.45 -13.99
N PRO A 38 -13.42 -0.93 -15.06
CA PRO A 38 -14.72 -1.42 -15.52
C PRO A 38 -14.74 -2.93 -15.79
N ARG A 39 -13.64 -3.50 -16.27
CA ARG A 39 -13.52 -4.95 -16.47
C ARG A 39 -13.62 -5.72 -15.16
N THR A 40 -13.08 -5.16 -14.07
CA THR A 40 -13.26 -5.75 -12.73
C THR A 40 -14.73 -5.66 -12.29
N LEU A 41 -15.37 -4.51 -12.48
CA LEU A 41 -16.78 -4.32 -12.09
C LEU A 41 -17.74 -5.23 -12.89
N MET A 42 -17.43 -5.52 -14.15
CA MET A 42 -18.22 -6.44 -14.97
C MET A 42 -18.13 -7.91 -14.52
N ARG A 43 -17.23 -8.24 -13.61
CA ARG A 43 -17.10 -9.57 -12.98
C ARG A 43 -17.95 -9.72 -11.72
N LEU A 44 -18.64 -8.66 -11.28
CA LEU A 44 -19.57 -8.74 -10.17
C LEU A 44 -20.74 -9.65 -10.52
N GLU A 45 -20.99 -10.62 -9.66
CA GLU A 45 -22.10 -11.55 -9.74
C GLU A 45 -23.02 -11.38 -8.52
N SER A 46 -24.21 -11.96 -8.56
CA SER A 46 -25.17 -11.89 -7.43
C SER A 46 -24.65 -12.57 -6.16
N SER A 47 -23.67 -13.45 -6.26
CA SER A 47 -22.98 -14.12 -5.17
C SER A 47 -21.80 -13.30 -4.60
N THR A 48 -21.34 -12.28 -5.32
CA THR A 48 -20.21 -11.45 -4.86
C THR A 48 -20.62 -10.59 -3.67
N GLU A 49 -19.99 -10.83 -2.53
CA GLU A 49 -20.25 -10.09 -1.29
C GLU A 49 -19.29 -8.91 -1.13
N TYR A 50 -18.04 -9.07 -1.60
CA TYR A 50 -17.01 -8.04 -1.46
C TYR A 50 -16.26 -7.81 -2.78
N ALA A 51 -15.85 -6.54 -2.99
CA ALA A 51 -15.00 -6.15 -4.11
C ALA A 51 -13.87 -5.23 -3.63
N VAL A 52 -12.62 -5.59 -3.93
CA VAL A 52 -11.45 -4.76 -3.61
C VAL A 52 -10.93 -4.11 -4.87
N ILE A 53 -11.24 -2.83 -5.04
CA ILE A 53 -10.96 -2.07 -6.25
C ILE A 53 -9.71 -1.20 -6.04
N GLU A 54 -8.67 -1.45 -6.83
CA GLU A 54 -7.48 -0.60 -6.89
C GLU A 54 -7.73 0.52 -7.91
N MET A 55 -7.41 1.76 -7.51
CA MET A 55 -7.57 2.96 -8.34
C MET A 55 -6.21 3.64 -8.50
N GLY A 56 -5.68 3.61 -9.72
CA GLY A 56 -4.48 4.32 -10.14
C GLY A 56 -4.83 5.64 -10.83
N MET A 57 -3.85 6.54 -10.90
CA MET A 57 -3.99 7.81 -11.62
C MET A 57 -2.63 8.30 -12.10
N SER A 58 -2.65 9.08 -13.18
CA SER A 58 -1.55 9.91 -13.66
C SER A 58 -1.93 11.40 -13.67
N HIS A 59 -3.23 11.72 -13.70
CA HIS A 59 -3.76 13.10 -13.76
C HIS A 59 -4.90 13.30 -12.76
N ALA A 60 -5.16 14.54 -12.40
CA ALA A 60 -6.33 14.92 -11.61
C ALA A 60 -7.64 14.58 -12.33
N GLY A 61 -8.68 14.23 -11.58
CA GLY A 61 -10.00 13.84 -12.08
C GLY A 61 -10.13 12.35 -12.46
N GLU A 62 -9.03 11.59 -12.53
CA GLU A 62 -9.10 10.15 -12.85
C GLU A 62 -9.66 9.35 -11.67
N ILE A 63 -9.21 9.62 -10.44
CA ILE A 63 -9.75 8.95 -9.25
C ILE A 63 -11.22 9.31 -9.03
N ASP A 64 -11.64 10.56 -9.31
CA ASP A 64 -13.04 10.96 -9.22
C ASP A 64 -13.94 10.07 -10.09
N ARG A 65 -13.58 9.88 -11.38
CA ARG A 65 -14.33 9.03 -12.30
C ARG A 65 -14.39 7.57 -11.86
N LEU A 66 -13.23 7.03 -11.40
CA LEU A 66 -13.15 5.66 -10.89
C LEU A 66 -14.00 5.48 -9.63
N ALA A 67 -13.92 6.42 -8.68
CA ALA A 67 -14.63 6.35 -7.41
C ALA A 67 -16.17 6.44 -7.63
N ARG A 68 -16.63 7.36 -8.49
CA ARG A 68 -18.06 7.47 -8.83
C ARG A 68 -18.61 6.23 -9.53
N ALA A 69 -17.79 5.57 -10.36
CA ALA A 69 -18.17 4.32 -11.01
C ALA A 69 -18.21 3.14 -10.04
N ALA A 70 -17.21 3.03 -9.16
CA ALA A 70 -17.12 1.93 -8.19
C ALA A 70 -18.05 2.09 -6.99
N ARG A 71 -18.34 3.34 -6.55
CA ARG A 71 -19.18 3.67 -5.38
C ARG A 71 -18.79 2.87 -4.14
N PRO A 72 -17.53 3.00 -3.67
CA PRO A 72 -17.04 2.17 -2.57
C PRO A 72 -17.70 2.53 -1.22
N ASP A 73 -17.84 1.54 -0.34
CA ASP A 73 -18.31 1.73 1.04
C ASP A 73 -17.18 2.18 1.97
N VAL A 74 -15.91 1.89 1.61
CA VAL A 74 -14.70 2.27 2.36
C VAL A 74 -13.65 2.76 1.38
N GLY A 75 -13.01 3.90 1.69
CA GLY A 75 -11.83 4.39 0.95
C GLY A 75 -10.53 4.10 1.69
N ILE A 76 -9.46 3.79 0.95
CA ILE A 76 -8.11 3.65 1.52
C ILE A 76 -7.15 4.52 0.72
N ILE A 77 -6.37 5.38 1.40
CA ILE A 77 -5.23 6.11 0.83
C ILE A 77 -3.97 5.71 1.58
N THR A 78 -3.09 4.95 0.94
CA THR A 78 -1.91 4.36 1.60
C THR A 78 -0.85 5.40 1.98
N CYS A 79 -0.51 6.29 1.05
CA CYS A 79 0.43 7.41 1.27
C CYS A 79 0.45 8.38 0.10
N ILE A 80 1.08 9.54 0.33
CA ILE A 80 1.35 10.60 -0.66
C ILE A 80 2.86 10.70 -0.90
N GLY A 81 3.33 10.04 -1.93
CA GLY A 81 4.72 10.13 -2.38
C GLY A 81 4.88 11.05 -3.59
N VAL A 82 5.98 10.87 -4.31
CA VAL A 82 6.33 11.68 -5.49
C VAL A 82 5.97 11.01 -6.82
N SER A 83 5.30 9.86 -6.82
CA SER A 83 4.85 9.20 -8.06
C SER A 83 3.93 10.14 -8.85
N HIS A 84 4.18 10.27 -10.17
CA HIS A 84 3.45 11.16 -11.09
C HIS A 84 3.61 12.66 -10.80
N ILE A 85 4.64 13.07 -10.03
CA ILE A 85 4.86 14.47 -9.69
C ILE A 85 5.14 15.32 -10.93
N GLY A 86 5.75 14.75 -11.96
CA GLY A 86 5.95 15.41 -13.25
C GLY A 86 4.64 15.88 -13.90
N ASN A 87 3.53 15.15 -13.69
CA ASN A 87 2.22 15.48 -14.25
C ASN A 87 1.39 16.40 -13.33
N LEU A 88 1.56 16.28 -12.01
CA LEU A 88 0.73 16.95 -11.00
C LEU A 88 1.41 18.16 -10.36
N GLY A 89 2.73 18.29 -10.52
CA GLY A 89 3.52 19.45 -10.12
C GLY A 89 3.92 19.46 -8.64
N SER A 90 3.12 18.93 -7.70
CA SER A 90 3.45 18.91 -6.28
C SER A 90 2.79 17.75 -5.53
N GLN A 91 3.32 17.41 -4.33
CA GLN A 91 2.71 16.39 -3.46
C GLN A 91 1.35 16.84 -2.92
N GLU A 92 1.11 18.14 -2.71
CA GLU A 92 -0.20 18.68 -2.36
C GLU A 92 -1.25 18.41 -3.44
N ASN A 93 -0.87 18.55 -4.71
CA ASN A 93 -1.75 18.22 -5.83
C ASN A 93 -1.97 16.70 -5.95
N ILE A 94 -0.94 15.89 -5.70
CA ILE A 94 -1.07 14.43 -5.62
C ILE A 94 -2.05 14.06 -4.51
N CYS A 95 -1.95 14.69 -3.34
CA CYS A 95 -2.86 14.47 -2.22
C CYS A 95 -4.31 14.83 -2.62
N LYS A 96 -4.53 16.01 -3.22
CA LYS A 96 -5.85 16.42 -3.70
C LYS A 96 -6.44 15.44 -4.70
N ALA A 97 -5.65 14.99 -5.67
CA ALA A 97 -6.10 14.03 -6.68
C ALA A 97 -6.45 12.65 -6.05
N LYS A 98 -5.71 12.19 -5.04
CA LYS A 98 -6.06 10.93 -4.35
C LYS A 98 -7.28 11.08 -3.45
N LEU A 99 -7.51 12.25 -2.85
CA LEU A 99 -8.71 12.56 -2.07
C LEU A 99 -9.99 12.61 -2.92
N GLU A 100 -9.89 12.65 -4.24
CA GLU A 100 -11.04 12.47 -5.14
C GLU A 100 -11.78 11.13 -4.90
N ILE A 101 -11.14 10.14 -4.27
CA ILE A 101 -11.80 8.88 -3.87
C ILE A 101 -13.02 9.15 -2.99
N CYS A 102 -13.01 10.23 -2.21
CA CYS A 102 -14.12 10.63 -1.36
C CYS A 102 -15.40 10.93 -2.15
N ASN A 103 -15.30 11.33 -3.42
CA ASN A 103 -16.44 11.67 -4.25
C ASN A 103 -17.33 10.45 -4.60
N GLY A 104 -16.81 9.24 -4.42
CA GLY A 104 -17.58 7.99 -4.58
C GLY A 104 -18.11 7.42 -3.26
N LEU A 105 -17.65 7.93 -2.12
CA LEU A 105 -18.03 7.43 -0.79
C LEU A 105 -19.38 7.99 -0.34
N PRO A 106 -20.24 7.18 0.30
CA PRO A 106 -21.49 7.67 0.86
C PRO A 106 -21.27 8.47 2.16
N GLU A 107 -22.32 9.11 2.66
CA GLU A 107 -22.32 9.85 3.92
C GLU A 107 -21.93 8.94 5.09
N GLY A 108 -20.98 9.37 5.89
CA GLY A 108 -20.47 8.63 7.04
C GLY A 108 -19.51 7.48 6.72
N ALA A 109 -19.13 7.29 5.45
CA ALA A 109 -18.23 6.21 5.07
C ALA A 109 -16.82 6.36 5.67
N PRO A 110 -16.17 5.25 6.08
CA PRO A 110 -14.81 5.26 6.56
C PRO A 110 -13.82 5.63 5.44
N LEU A 111 -12.89 6.53 5.75
CA LEU A 111 -11.74 6.84 4.92
C LEU A 111 -10.46 6.48 5.70
N VAL A 112 -9.83 5.39 5.32
CA VAL A 112 -8.60 4.88 5.96
C VAL A 112 -7.39 5.64 5.45
N LEU A 113 -6.63 6.24 6.38
CA LEU A 113 -5.55 7.17 6.10
C LEU A 113 -4.32 6.87 6.93
N ASN A 114 -3.15 7.05 6.33
CA ASN A 114 -1.86 6.93 7.00
C ASN A 114 -1.56 8.18 7.84
N TYR A 115 -1.50 8.02 9.16
CA TYR A 115 -1.20 9.10 10.10
C TYR A 115 0.27 9.55 10.02
N ASP A 116 1.18 8.68 9.59
CA ASP A 116 2.59 9.01 9.43
C ASP A 116 2.83 9.91 8.19
N ASP A 117 1.83 10.06 7.32
CA ASP A 117 1.90 10.90 6.13
C ASP A 117 1.49 12.35 6.44
N LYS A 118 2.46 13.27 6.36
CA LYS A 118 2.26 14.69 6.66
C LYS A 118 1.24 15.38 5.74
N PHE A 119 1.11 14.95 4.47
CA PHE A 119 0.17 15.54 3.52
C PHE A 119 -1.26 15.10 3.81
N LEU A 120 -1.45 13.83 4.17
CA LEU A 120 -2.77 13.32 4.58
C LEU A 120 -3.23 13.98 5.90
N ARG A 121 -2.34 14.11 6.89
CA ARG A 121 -2.66 14.80 8.14
C ARG A 121 -3.02 16.26 7.97
N ALA A 122 -2.35 16.96 7.05
CA ALA A 122 -2.61 18.37 6.77
C ALA A 122 -3.81 18.60 5.83
N ALA A 123 -4.34 17.55 5.22
CA ALA A 123 -5.40 17.67 4.23
C ALA A 123 -6.74 18.04 4.88
N LYS A 124 -7.47 18.95 4.21
CA LYS A 124 -8.87 19.22 4.57
C LYS A 124 -9.75 18.11 3.99
N LEU A 125 -10.20 17.23 4.85
CA LEU A 125 -11.09 16.13 4.46
C LEU A 125 -12.53 16.62 4.25
N PRO A 126 -13.28 16.03 3.29
CA PRO A 126 -14.70 16.29 3.13
C PRO A 126 -15.49 15.89 4.38
N ALA A 127 -16.51 16.68 4.74
CA ALA A 127 -17.27 16.50 5.97
C ALA A 127 -18.13 15.21 5.97
N HIS A 128 -18.42 14.65 4.81
CA HIS A 128 -19.24 13.45 4.67
C HIS A 128 -18.49 12.13 4.92
N VAL A 129 -17.15 12.15 5.05
CA VAL A 129 -16.37 10.95 5.34
C VAL A 129 -15.89 10.92 6.79
N LYS A 130 -15.70 9.72 7.34
CA LYS A 130 -15.14 9.51 8.68
C LYS A 130 -13.68 9.05 8.53
N PRO A 131 -12.68 9.87 8.91
CA PRO A 131 -11.30 9.43 8.88
C PRO A 131 -11.06 8.30 9.89
N VAL A 132 -10.29 7.31 9.46
CA VAL A 132 -9.76 6.22 10.29
C VAL A 132 -8.25 6.21 10.08
N TRP A 133 -7.51 6.51 11.14
CA TRP A 133 -6.08 6.71 11.05
C TRP A 133 -5.31 5.47 11.49
N PHE A 134 -4.31 5.08 10.70
CA PHE A 134 -3.34 4.06 11.09
C PHE A 134 -1.91 4.62 11.13
N SER A 135 -1.06 4.08 12.02
CA SER A 135 0.32 4.50 12.18
C SER A 135 1.26 3.35 12.50
N LEU A 136 2.53 3.49 12.12
CA LEU A 136 3.63 2.61 12.55
C LEU A 136 4.33 3.10 13.83
N ALA A 137 4.05 4.32 14.29
CA ALA A 137 4.85 4.96 15.34
C ALA A 137 4.02 5.80 16.33
N ASP A 138 2.83 6.26 15.97
CA ASP A 138 2.05 7.19 16.79
C ASP A 138 0.80 6.50 17.37
N GLU A 139 0.77 6.37 18.70
CA GLU A 139 -0.32 5.74 19.46
C GLU A 139 -1.61 6.60 19.48
N ASN A 140 -1.57 7.83 18.97
CA ASN A 140 -2.78 8.66 18.81
C ASN A 140 -3.60 8.28 17.56
N ALA A 141 -3.08 7.43 16.68
CA ALA A 141 -3.85 6.87 15.58
C ALA A 141 -4.89 5.87 16.10
N ASP A 142 -6.01 5.71 15.38
CA ASP A 142 -7.07 4.76 15.77
C ASP A 142 -6.53 3.31 15.83
N VAL A 143 -5.58 3.00 14.93
CA VAL A 143 -4.91 1.70 14.88
C VAL A 143 -3.40 1.92 14.73
N CYS A 144 -2.60 1.29 15.58
CA CYS A 144 -1.15 1.39 15.50
C CYS A 144 -0.44 0.02 15.54
N ALA A 145 0.80 -0.01 15.03
CA ALA A 145 1.66 -1.19 15.12
C ALA A 145 2.80 -0.95 16.10
N LEU A 146 2.90 -1.83 17.09
CA LEU A 146 3.93 -1.83 18.11
C LEU A 146 4.82 -3.06 17.96
N SER A 147 6.04 -3.00 18.53
CA SER A 147 6.95 -4.15 18.59
C SER A 147 7.18 -4.81 17.22
N ILE A 148 7.34 -4.00 16.16
CA ILE A 148 7.56 -4.48 14.80
C ILE A 148 8.90 -5.21 14.71
N ARG A 149 8.89 -6.47 14.24
CA ARG A 149 10.07 -7.32 14.08
C ARG A 149 10.09 -7.97 12.71
N GLN A 150 11.28 -8.09 12.14
CA GLN A 150 11.48 -8.92 10.96
C GLN A 150 11.70 -10.37 11.41
N GLU A 151 10.98 -11.27 10.78
CA GLU A 151 11.11 -12.72 10.92
C GLU A 151 11.80 -13.29 9.67
N GLU A 152 12.06 -14.59 9.66
CA GLU A 152 12.67 -15.25 8.50
C GLU A 152 11.79 -15.15 7.24
N ASP A 153 10.47 -15.34 7.40
CA ASP A 153 9.50 -15.39 6.31
C ASP A 153 8.54 -14.20 6.25
N GLY A 154 8.87 -13.06 6.90
CA GLY A 154 7.99 -11.91 6.88
C GLY A 154 8.17 -10.95 8.06
N MET A 155 7.07 -10.32 8.47
CA MET A 155 7.04 -9.40 9.60
C MET A 155 6.09 -9.89 10.67
N SER A 156 6.44 -9.66 11.96
CA SER A 156 5.55 -9.78 13.11
C SER A 156 5.43 -8.46 13.84
N PHE A 157 4.25 -8.17 14.38
CA PHE A 157 4.00 -6.95 15.13
C PHE A 157 2.78 -7.12 16.06
N VAL A 158 2.67 -6.24 17.02
CA VAL A 158 1.49 -6.09 17.85
C VAL A 158 0.64 -4.98 17.24
N LEU A 159 -0.56 -5.30 16.79
CA LEU A 159 -1.56 -4.35 16.34
C LEU A 159 -2.42 -3.96 17.54
N GLU A 160 -2.54 -2.66 17.79
CA GLU A 160 -3.42 -2.09 18.78
C GLU A 160 -4.49 -1.26 18.07
N ASP A 161 -5.76 -1.62 18.27
CA ASP A 161 -6.94 -0.90 17.80
C ASP A 161 -7.70 -0.38 19.03
N GLN A 162 -7.94 0.92 19.08
CA GLN A 162 -8.64 1.57 20.21
C GLN A 162 -10.07 1.04 20.43
N GLU A 163 -10.71 0.49 19.39
CA GLU A 163 -12.07 -0.07 19.46
C GLU A 163 -12.07 -1.59 19.67
N GLU A 164 -11.18 -2.35 19.00
CA GLU A 164 -11.21 -3.80 18.93
C GLU A 164 -10.19 -4.50 19.86
N GLY A 165 -9.23 -3.73 20.42
CA GLY A 165 -8.19 -4.22 21.31
C GLY A 165 -6.90 -4.62 20.62
N THR A 166 -6.15 -5.56 21.20
CA THR A 166 -4.77 -5.86 20.82
C THR A 166 -4.64 -7.25 20.17
N PHE A 167 -3.88 -7.33 19.07
CA PHE A 167 -3.68 -8.57 18.32
C PHE A 167 -2.19 -8.75 17.96
N VAL A 168 -1.71 -9.99 18.02
CA VAL A 168 -0.41 -10.35 17.44
C VAL A 168 -0.63 -10.72 15.98
N VAL A 169 0.03 -10.02 15.08
CA VAL A 169 -0.11 -10.17 13.64
C VAL A 169 1.21 -10.67 13.04
N LYS A 170 1.11 -11.63 12.13
CA LYS A 170 2.22 -12.06 11.27
C LYS A 170 1.79 -11.95 9.82
N ILE A 171 2.64 -11.39 8.98
CA ILE A 171 2.41 -11.26 7.54
C ILE A 171 3.58 -11.87 6.77
N PRO A 172 3.33 -12.63 5.69
CA PRO A 172 4.38 -13.21 4.84
C PRO A 172 4.91 -12.19 3.84
N ALA A 173 5.34 -11.02 4.34
CA ALA A 173 5.94 -9.94 3.55
C ALA A 173 6.95 -9.18 4.39
N MET A 174 8.09 -8.88 3.79
CA MET A 174 9.19 -8.16 4.42
C MET A 174 8.97 -6.65 4.41
N GLY A 175 9.61 -5.96 5.37
CA GLY A 175 9.69 -4.50 5.43
C GLY A 175 8.51 -3.81 6.12
N LYS A 176 8.81 -2.76 6.87
CA LYS A 176 7.84 -2.00 7.66
C LYS A 176 6.70 -1.39 6.85
N HIS A 177 6.96 -1.04 5.57
CA HIS A 177 5.91 -0.54 4.68
C HIS A 177 4.78 -1.57 4.44
N ASN A 178 5.09 -2.89 4.52
CA ASN A 178 4.08 -3.93 4.44
C ASN A 178 3.28 -4.07 5.75
N VAL A 179 3.86 -3.71 6.90
CA VAL A 179 3.10 -3.55 8.14
C VAL A 179 2.07 -2.43 7.98
N ALA A 180 2.45 -1.26 7.42
CA ALA A 180 1.51 -0.17 7.13
C ALA A 180 0.38 -0.61 6.17
N ASN A 181 0.72 -1.37 5.11
CA ASN A 181 -0.28 -1.93 4.19
C ASN A 181 -1.25 -2.88 4.91
N ALA A 182 -0.76 -3.68 5.87
CA ALA A 182 -1.57 -4.58 6.68
C ALA A 182 -2.50 -3.83 7.64
N LEU A 183 -2.02 -2.74 8.28
CA LEU A 183 -2.86 -1.87 9.10
C LEU A 183 -3.98 -1.24 8.28
N ALA A 184 -3.68 -0.74 7.08
CA ALA A 184 -4.68 -0.17 6.19
C ALA A 184 -5.75 -1.18 5.78
N ALA A 185 -5.34 -2.42 5.46
CA ALA A 185 -6.26 -3.52 5.14
C ALA A 185 -7.13 -3.91 6.35
N TYR A 186 -6.52 -3.97 7.53
CA TYR A 186 -7.22 -4.25 8.79
C TYR A 186 -8.28 -3.20 9.08
N CYS A 187 -7.91 -1.92 9.06
CA CYS A 187 -8.85 -0.81 9.28
C CYS A 187 -10.04 -0.90 8.32
N ALA A 188 -9.78 -1.14 7.03
CA ALA A 188 -10.87 -1.22 6.05
C ALA A 188 -11.85 -2.34 6.36
N ALA A 189 -11.36 -3.53 6.71
CA ALA A 189 -12.21 -4.68 6.99
C ALA A 189 -12.99 -4.55 8.31
N THR A 190 -12.34 -4.08 9.39
CA THR A 190 -12.99 -3.92 10.69
C THR A 190 -14.03 -2.81 10.68
N ARG A 191 -13.80 -1.72 9.92
CA ARG A 191 -14.78 -0.62 9.79
C ARG A 191 -15.95 -0.97 8.87
N LEU A 192 -15.94 -2.16 8.22
CA LEU A 192 -17.12 -2.81 7.63
C LEU A 192 -17.91 -3.67 8.66
N GLY A 193 -17.49 -3.70 9.92
CA GLY A 193 -18.11 -4.49 11.00
C GLY A 193 -17.68 -5.96 11.01
N LEU A 194 -16.57 -6.31 10.40
CA LEU A 194 -16.06 -7.68 10.34
C LEU A 194 -15.21 -8.03 11.58
N ASP A 195 -15.31 -9.27 12.06
CA ASP A 195 -14.58 -9.76 13.24
C ASP A 195 -13.07 -9.58 13.10
N ALA A 196 -12.49 -8.78 13.99
CA ALA A 196 -11.08 -8.37 13.96
C ALA A 196 -10.10 -9.56 14.00
N ARG A 197 -10.39 -10.61 14.77
CA ARG A 197 -9.54 -11.80 14.87
C ARG A 197 -9.51 -12.58 13.55
N LYS A 198 -10.66 -12.66 12.89
CA LYS A 198 -10.77 -13.33 11.59
C LYS A 198 -10.10 -12.50 10.49
N VAL A 199 -10.22 -11.16 10.54
CA VAL A 199 -9.51 -10.22 9.67
C VAL A 199 -7.99 -10.41 9.79
N VAL A 200 -7.45 -10.42 11.01
CA VAL A 200 -6.00 -10.63 11.27
C VAL A 200 -5.52 -11.95 10.67
N ARG A 201 -6.28 -13.05 10.88
CA ARG A 201 -5.92 -14.35 10.26
C ARG A 201 -5.96 -14.30 8.74
N GLY A 202 -6.95 -13.63 8.16
CA GLY A 202 -7.04 -13.45 6.71
C GLY A 202 -5.84 -12.70 6.14
N ILE A 203 -5.43 -11.59 6.77
CA ILE A 203 -4.25 -10.83 6.38
C ILE A 203 -2.99 -11.69 6.48
N GLY A 204 -2.85 -12.52 7.51
CA GLY A 204 -1.72 -13.43 7.67
C GLY A 204 -1.60 -14.49 6.56
N ASN A 205 -2.69 -14.77 5.86
CA ASN A 205 -2.74 -15.72 4.75
C ASN A 205 -2.65 -15.07 3.36
N PHE A 206 -2.32 -13.78 3.28
CA PHE A 206 -2.22 -13.13 1.99
C PHE A 206 -1.06 -13.69 1.17
N GLU A 207 -1.27 -13.79 -0.13
CA GLU A 207 -0.23 -14.21 -1.07
C GLU A 207 0.38 -13.00 -1.75
N GLN A 208 1.71 -12.92 -1.71
CA GLN A 208 2.45 -11.92 -2.44
C GLN A 208 2.31 -12.16 -3.95
N THR A 209 1.92 -11.15 -4.69
CA THR A 209 1.67 -11.25 -6.13
C THR A 209 2.54 -10.30 -6.94
N GLY A 210 2.92 -10.75 -8.13
CA GLY A 210 3.71 -9.98 -9.06
C GLY A 210 5.17 -9.82 -8.61
N MET A 211 5.91 -8.99 -9.31
CA MET A 211 7.32 -8.66 -9.07
C MET A 211 7.42 -7.55 -8.02
N ARG A 212 6.94 -7.82 -6.78
CA ARG A 212 6.91 -6.88 -5.64
C ARG A 212 7.50 -7.56 -4.42
N GLN A 213 8.82 -7.41 -4.26
CA GLN A 213 9.61 -7.97 -3.16
C GLN A 213 9.42 -9.48 -2.97
N LYS A 214 9.20 -10.20 -4.07
CA LYS A 214 9.09 -11.65 -4.04
C LYS A 214 10.48 -12.25 -3.87
N VAL A 215 10.66 -13.03 -2.81
CA VAL A 215 11.90 -13.79 -2.60
C VAL A 215 11.85 -15.09 -3.41
N VAL A 216 12.85 -15.29 -4.26
CA VAL A 216 13.02 -16.50 -5.07
C VAL A 216 14.34 -17.16 -4.69
N HIS A 217 14.28 -18.38 -4.20
CA HIS A 217 15.48 -19.16 -3.87
C HIS A 217 16.07 -19.82 -5.14
N ALA A 218 17.28 -19.41 -5.52
CA ALA A 218 17.99 -19.89 -6.69
C ALA A 218 19.32 -20.55 -6.28
N GLY A 219 19.29 -21.80 -5.88
CA GLY A 219 20.46 -22.53 -5.39
C GLY A 219 21.01 -21.94 -4.10
N SER A 220 22.21 -21.35 -4.14
CA SER A 220 22.84 -20.68 -2.98
C SER A 220 22.54 -19.18 -2.89
N MET A 221 21.67 -18.65 -3.72
CA MET A 221 21.32 -17.24 -3.80
C MET A 221 19.84 -17.04 -3.54
N ASP A 222 19.51 -15.94 -2.85
CA ASP A 222 18.16 -15.42 -2.76
C ASP A 222 18.05 -14.21 -3.69
N VAL A 223 17.05 -14.22 -4.55
CA VAL A 223 16.74 -13.13 -5.47
C VAL A 223 15.46 -12.46 -5.00
N ILE A 224 15.53 -11.16 -4.72
CA ILE A 224 14.36 -10.35 -4.38
C ILE A 224 13.89 -9.65 -5.65
N GLU A 225 12.78 -10.11 -6.20
CA GLU A 225 12.15 -9.52 -7.38
C GLU A 225 11.26 -8.34 -6.98
N ASP A 226 11.71 -7.10 -7.22
CA ASP A 226 10.93 -5.87 -6.99
C ASP A 226 10.99 -4.95 -8.22
N CYS A 227 10.70 -5.50 -9.39
CA CYS A 227 10.93 -4.86 -10.69
C CYS A 227 9.64 -4.52 -11.46
N TYR A 228 8.51 -4.39 -10.78
CA TYR A 228 7.26 -3.97 -11.41
C TYR A 228 7.30 -2.48 -11.81
N ASN A 229 7.76 -1.62 -10.93
CA ASN A 229 7.91 -0.18 -11.13
C ASN A 229 8.91 0.38 -10.13
N ALA A 230 9.58 1.47 -10.48
CA ALA A 230 10.53 2.17 -9.63
C ALA A 230 10.08 3.61 -9.40
N ASN A 231 10.12 4.06 -8.15
CA ASN A 231 9.98 5.45 -7.76
C ASN A 231 10.78 5.70 -6.46
N PRO A 232 11.08 6.95 -6.07
CA PRO A 232 11.94 7.24 -4.93
C PRO A 232 11.49 6.57 -3.63
N ASP A 233 10.18 6.56 -3.34
CA ASP A 233 9.64 6.00 -2.10
C ASP A 233 9.77 4.47 -2.06
N SER A 234 9.43 3.78 -3.17
CA SER A 234 9.55 2.32 -3.26
C SER A 234 11.00 1.85 -3.25
N MET A 235 11.90 2.56 -3.95
CA MET A 235 13.33 2.23 -3.98
C MET A 235 13.98 2.41 -2.61
N LYS A 236 13.65 3.48 -1.91
CA LYS A 236 14.09 3.72 -0.52
C LYS A 236 13.61 2.61 0.42
N ALA A 237 12.34 2.24 0.33
CA ALA A 237 11.78 1.15 1.13
C ALA A 237 12.44 -0.20 0.82
N ALA A 238 12.70 -0.49 -0.46
CA ALA A 238 13.37 -1.71 -0.90
C ALA A 238 14.83 -1.78 -0.40
N LEU A 239 15.60 -0.69 -0.51
CA LEU A 239 16.98 -0.65 0.01
C LEU A 239 17.01 -0.79 1.54
N ALA A 240 16.08 -0.15 2.25
CA ALA A 240 15.99 -0.27 3.71
C ALA A 240 15.70 -1.72 4.13
N MET A 241 14.76 -2.39 3.49
CA MET A 241 14.46 -3.80 3.72
C MET A 241 15.64 -4.69 3.35
N PHE A 242 16.29 -4.43 2.20
CA PHE A 242 17.43 -5.21 1.72
C PHE A 242 18.65 -5.11 2.65
N LYS A 243 18.86 -3.96 3.28
CA LYS A 243 19.91 -3.76 4.29
C LYS A 243 19.70 -4.67 5.51
N GLU A 244 18.47 -4.91 5.92
CA GLU A 244 18.11 -5.77 7.05
C GLU A 244 18.02 -7.25 6.65
N PHE A 245 18.01 -7.59 5.36
CA PHE A 245 17.89 -8.96 4.88
C PHE A 245 19.14 -9.79 5.24
N PRO A 246 19.03 -10.97 5.88
CA PRO A 246 20.15 -11.77 6.32
C PRO A 246 20.91 -12.40 5.14
N CYS A 247 22.09 -11.90 4.82
CA CYS A 247 22.92 -12.43 3.75
C CYS A 247 24.40 -12.08 3.95
N LYS A 248 25.28 -12.80 3.26
CA LYS A 248 26.74 -12.56 3.33
C LYS A 248 27.20 -11.43 2.39
N ARG A 249 26.57 -11.31 1.23
CA ARG A 249 26.88 -10.30 0.21
C ARG A 249 25.61 -9.84 -0.45
N ARG A 250 25.48 -8.52 -0.65
CA ARG A 250 24.33 -7.88 -1.29
C ARG A 250 24.72 -7.37 -2.67
N PHE A 251 23.96 -7.78 -3.68
CA PHE A 251 24.06 -7.28 -5.06
C PHE A 251 22.75 -6.59 -5.39
N ALA A 252 22.80 -5.34 -5.83
CA ALA A 252 21.60 -4.62 -6.25
C ALA A 252 21.68 -4.30 -7.75
N LEU A 253 20.58 -4.57 -8.47
CA LEU A 253 20.35 -4.13 -9.83
C LEU A 253 19.19 -3.13 -9.77
N LEU A 254 19.48 -1.86 -10.00
CA LEU A 254 18.50 -0.78 -9.91
C LEU A 254 18.27 -0.19 -11.29
N GLY A 255 17.01 -0.08 -11.70
CA GLY A 255 16.63 0.56 -12.95
C GLY A 255 16.22 2.03 -12.74
N ASP A 256 15.94 2.73 -13.84
CA ASP A 256 15.50 4.12 -13.83
C ASP A 256 14.17 4.33 -13.13
N MET A 257 14.05 5.50 -12.50
CA MET A 257 12.79 6.02 -11.96
C MET A 257 12.20 7.02 -12.95
N LEU A 258 11.05 6.66 -13.54
CA LEU A 258 10.37 7.47 -14.55
C LEU A 258 9.33 8.42 -13.96
N GLU A 259 8.83 9.35 -14.79
CA GLU A 259 7.73 10.29 -14.45
C GLU A 259 8.04 11.29 -13.32
N LEU A 260 9.32 11.56 -13.05
CA LEU A 260 9.77 12.48 -11.99
C LEU A 260 9.91 13.94 -12.46
N GLY A 261 9.86 14.19 -13.79
CA GLY A 261 10.06 15.54 -14.32
C GLY A 261 11.41 16.13 -13.87
N ASP A 262 11.39 17.37 -13.42
CA ASP A 262 12.60 18.10 -12.98
C ASP A 262 13.28 17.49 -11.74
N LEU A 263 12.56 16.67 -10.95
CA LEU A 263 13.11 15.98 -9.77
C LEU A 263 13.95 14.74 -10.13
N SER A 264 13.99 14.33 -11.41
CA SER A 264 14.63 13.06 -11.81
C SER A 264 16.08 12.98 -11.36
N ARG A 265 16.87 14.01 -11.65
CA ARG A 265 18.29 14.05 -11.29
C ARG A 265 18.52 13.96 -9.78
N GLU A 266 17.81 14.78 -9.00
CA GLU A 266 17.95 14.82 -7.54
C GLU A 266 17.54 13.48 -6.92
N ALA A 267 16.46 12.87 -7.40
CA ALA A 267 15.97 11.58 -6.92
C ALA A 267 16.96 10.44 -7.18
N HIS A 268 17.61 10.40 -8.38
CA HIS A 268 18.62 9.39 -8.69
C HIS A 268 19.91 9.62 -7.88
N GLU A 269 20.35 10.87 -7.68
CA GLU A 269 21.48 11.20 -6.83
C GLU A 269 21.23 10.78 -5.36
N GLU A 270 20.03 11.01 -4.85
CA GLU A 270 19.65 10.57 -3.50
C GLU A 270 19.60 9.04 -3.40
N LEU A 271 19.03 8.36 -4.40
CA LEU A 271 19.04 6.90 -4.44
C LEU A 271 20.46 6.34 -4.44
N GLY A 272 21.38 6.97 -5.19
CA GLY A 272 22.80 6.60 -5.18
C GLY A 272 23.44 6.73 -3.80
N ARG A 273 23.12 7.80 -3.04
CA ARG A 273 23.58 7.96 -1.65
C ARG A 273 23.05 6.86 -0.74
N LEU A 274 21.75 6.58 -0.82
CA LEU A 274 21.13 5.51 -0.04
C LEU A 274 21.69 4.13 -0.38
N ALA A 275 21.97 3.87 -1.65
CA ALA A 275 22.61 2.63 -2.09
C ALA A 275 24.03 2.48 -1.51
N ALA A 276 24.81 3.56 -1.48
CA ALA A 276 26.15 3.57 -0.88
C ALA A 276 26.12 3.28 0.63
N GLU A 277 25.03 3.63 1.33
CA GLU A 277 24.83 3.38 2.77
C GLU A 277 24.23 2.00 3.06
N SER A 278 23.91 1.20 2.03
CA SER A 278 23.18 -0.06 2.18
C SER A 278 24.05 -1.32 2.22
N ASP A 279 25.35 -1.19 2.52
CA ASP A 279 26.31 -2.30 2.60
C ASP A 279 26.30 -3.20 1.35
N LEU A 280 26.17 -2.61 0.17
CA LEU A 280 26.17 -3.35 -1.11
C LEU A 280 27.59 -3.81 -1.46
N TYR A 281 27.73 -5.08 -1.81
CA TYR A 281 28.95 -5.61 -2.41
C TYR A 281 29.10 -5.13 -3.87
N CYS A 282 28.00 -5.01 -4.59
CA CYS A 282 27.98 -4.52 -5.97
C CYS A 282 26.64 -3.83 -6.26
N LEU A 283 26.71 -2.71 -6.98
CA LEU A 283 25.58 -1.98 -7.55
C LEU A 283 25.70 -1.98 -9.05
N VAL A 284 24.63 -2.34 -9.75
CA VAL A 284 24.47 -2.25 -11.21
C VAL A 284 23.30 -1.30 -11.49
N THR A 285 23.48 -0.32 -12.38
CA THR A 285 22.47 0.66 -12.80
C THR A 285 22.39 0.73 -14.32
#